data_df8c63a729d3fc8b2d6921bf2f979427
#
_entry.id   df8c63a729d3fc8b2d6921bf2f979427
#
_cell.length_a   1.000
_cell.length_b   1.000
_cell.length_c   1.000
_cell.angle_alpha   90.00
_cell.angle_beta   90.00
_cell.angle_gamma   90.00
#
_symmetry.space_group_name_H-M   'P 1'
#
loop_
_entity.id
_entity.type
_entity.pdbx_description
1 polymer ?
#
loop_
_entity_poly.entity_id
_entity_poly.type
_entity_poly.pdbx_seq_one_letter_code
_entity_poly.pdbx_strand_id
1 'polypeptide(L)'
;MNWKLRLQERLWGLAPWDAQRISDEWFRAHFEYAADVVHNWIGSVLDVRTAQLLNFGCGDGITDLALVLRHGATAIHGVDIRREYAKLPRIAREQLGMARIPAGMTFETITPGAPLAGRRPLVDGIMSWSTFEHVQRDQLAPIFSDLHACLRPGGYFFIQIEPLFYSPFGSHLRRYDEVPWHHLLVSEGELWKVIEAHQGPIDAMETDFGFADFGVDGYKKFVFNEYRALNRLT
;
A
#
# COMPACT_ATOMS: atom_id res chain seq x y z
N MET A 1 -21.87 -11.41 20.78
CA MET A 1 -20.49 -11.68 20.28
C MET A 1 -20.49 -13.03 19.60
N ASN A 2 -20.19 -13.06 18.29
CA ASN A 2 -20.32 -14.23 17.41
C ASN A 2 -19.36 -15.35 17.86
N TRP A 3 -19.85 -16.61 17.98
CA TRP A 3 -19.04 -17.75 18.40
C TRP A 3 -17.86 -18.06 17.45
N LYS A 4 -17.98 -17.73 16.15
CA LYS A 4 -16.90 -17.87 15.16
C LYS A 4 -15.71 -16.96 15.50
N LEU A 5 -15.94 -15.75 15.98
CA LEU A 5 -14.90 -14.80 16.38
C LEU A 5 -14.12 -15.30 17.60
N ARG A 6 -14.79 -15.90 18.58
CA ARG A 6 -14.12 -16.53 19.73
C ARG A 6 -13.30 -17.74 19.33
N LEU A 7 -13.71 -18.47 18.30
CA LEU A 7 -12.96 -19.60 17.78
C LEU A 7 -11.67 -19.14 17.07
N GLN A 8 -11.72 -18.05 16.29
CA GLN A 8 -10.53 -17.45 15.66
C GLN A 8 -9.51 -16.97 16.71
N GLU A 9 -9.98 -16.27 17.76
CA GLU A 9 -9.11 -15.83 18.86
C GLU A 9 -8.42 -17.02 19.56
N ARG A 10 -9.17 -18.11 19.78
CA ARG A 10 -8.71 -19.29 20.49
C ARG A 10 -7.76 -20.18 19.67
N LEU A 11 -8.01 -20.29 18.35
CA LEU A 11 -7.23 -21.16 17.47
C LEU A 11 -5.95 -20.48 16.92
N TRP A 12 -5.96 -19.15 16.74
CA TRP A 12 -4.89 -18.45 16.07
C TRP A 12 -4.30 -17.27 16.85
N GLY A 13 -4.76 -17.04 18.07
CA GLY A 13 -4.30 -15.93 18.92
C GLY A 13 -4.58 -14.55 18.33
N LEU A 14 -5.44 -14.48 17.29
CA LEU A 14 -5.83 -13.24 16.64
C LEU A 14 -7.00 -12.59 17.37
N ALA A 15 -7.00 -11.26 17.43
CA ALA A 15 -8.16 -10.53 17.89
C ALA A 15 -9.37 -10.80 16.96
N PRO A 16 -10.59 -10.95 17.50
CA PRO A 16 -11.78 -11.12 16.67
C PRO A 16 -11.92 -9.99 15.65
N TRP A 17 -12.29 -10.34 14.42
CA TRP A 17 -12.55 -9.39 13.35
C TRP A 17 -13.77 -9.81 12.51
N ASP A 18 -14.39 -8.85 11.83
CA ASP A 18 -15.62 -9.06 11.07
C ASP A 18 -15.59 -8.27 9.75
N ALA A 19 -15.46 -8.98 8.63
CA ALA A 19 -15.43 -8.38 7.31
C ALA A 19 -16.77 -7.73 6.90
N GLN A 20 -17.90 -8.09 7.53
CA GLN A 20 -19.20 -7.48 7.23
C GLN A 20 -19.27 -6.01 7.65
N ARG A 21 -18.32 -5.54 8.46
CA ARG A 21 -18.22 -4.15 8.90
C ARG A 21 -17.53 -3.24 7.89
N ILE A 22 -16.86 -3.80 6.87
CA ILE A 22 -16.11 -3.01 5.89
C ILE A 22 -17.08 -2.12 5.12
N SER A 23 -16.94 -0.82 5.30
CA SER A 23 -17.75 0.21 4.64
C SER A 23 -16.94 1.11 3.71
N ASP A 24 -15.62 1.13 3.88
CA ASP A 24 -14.70 1.96 3.12
C ASP A 24 -14.18 1.22 1.89
N GLU A 25 -14.26 1.86 0.71
CA GLU A 25 -13.87 1.23 -0.56
C GLU A 25 -12.36 1.08 -0.71
N TRP A 26 -11.58 2.04 -0.21
CA TRP A 26 -10.12 1.95 -0.21
C TRP A 26 -9.65 0.80 0.67
N PHE A 27 -10.22 0.72 1.89
CA PHE A 27 -9.94 -0.40 2.77
C PHE A 27 -10.28 -1.74 2.11
N ARG A 28 -11.45 -1.84 1.50
CA ARG A 28 -11.90 -3.06 0.81
C ARG A 28 -10.94 -3.46 -0.31
N ALA A 29 -10.55 -2.49 -1.16
CA ALA A 29 -9.66 -2.75 -2.27
C ALA A 29 -8.29 -3.29 -1.81
N HIS A 30 -7.73 -2.74 -0.73
CA HIS A 30 -6.44 -3.20 -0.20
C HIS A 30 -6.56 -4.47 0.65
N PHE A 31 -7.64 -4.59 1.44
CA PHE A 31 -7.86 -5.74 2.32
C PHE A 31 -8.29 -6.99 1.56
N GLU A 32 -9.07 -6.86 0.50
CA GLU A 32 -9.56 -7.98 -0.30
C GLU A 32 -8.71 -8.16 -1.56
N TYR A 33 -8.79 -7.23 -2.51
CA TYR A 33 -8.18 -7.41 -3.84
C TYR A 33 -6.65 -7.40 -3.83
N ALA A 34 -6.02 -6.35 -3.31
CA ALA A 34 -4.56 -6.23 -3.33
C ALA A 34 -3.90 -7.39 -2.55
N ALA A 35 -4.43 -7.72 -1.38
CA ALA A 35 -3.93 -8.83 -0.58
C ALA A 35 -4.08 -10.18 -1.27
N ASP A 36 -5.20 -10.43 -1.98
CA ASP A 36 -5.39 -11.68 -2.73
C ASP A 36 -4.43 -11.78 -3.91
N VAL A 37 -4.19 -10.68 -4.64
CA VAL A 37 -3.22 -10.65 -5.75
C VAL A 37 -1.82 -10.94 -5.22
N VAL A 38 -1.37 -10.23 -4.18
CA VAL A 38 -0.06 -10.43 -3.55
C VAL A 38 0.08 -11.87 -3.04
N HIS A 39 -0.93 -12.38 -2.33
CA HIS A 39 -0.91 -13.75 -1.83
C HIS A 39 -0.81 -14.77 -2.96
N ASN A 40 -1.60 -14.63 -4.03
CA ASN A 40 -1.59 -15.58 -5.15
C ASN A 40 -0.23 -15.62 -5.85
N TRP A 41 0.46 -14.50 -5.97
CA TRP A 41 1.77 -14.44 -6.60
C TRP A 41 2.88 -14.96 -5.68
N ILE A 42 2.97 -14.43 -4.46
CA ILE A 42 3.96 -14.90 -3.49
C ILE A 42 3.70 -16.36 -3.11
N GLY A 43 2.44 -16.73 -2.88
CA GLY A 43 2.03 -18.08 -2.50
C GLY A 43 2.31 -19.15 -3.55
N SER A 44 2.57 -18.76 -4.81
CA SER A 44 3.01 -19.69 -5.86
C SER A 44 4.46 -20.17 -5.67
N VAL A 45 5.26 -19.46 -4.89
CA VAL A 45 6.69 -19.71 -4.68
C VAL A 45 7.10 -19.80 -3.21
N LEU A 46 6.32 -19.22 -2.29
CA LEU A 46 6.57 -19.21 -0.84
C LEU A 46 5.30 -19.57 -0.07
N ASP A 47 5.44 -20.30 1.04
CA ASP A 47 4.35 -20.41 2.02
C ASP A 47 4.35 -19.19 2.94
N VAL A 48 3.42 -18.26 2.72
CA VAL A 48 3.30 -17.01 3.49
C VAL A 48 3.13 -17.24 4.99
N ARG A 49 2.65 -18.43 5.42
CA ARG A 49 2.43 -18.77 6.82
C ARG A 49 3.72 -19.02 7.59
N THR A 50 4.80 -19.30 6.88
CA THR A 50 6.13 -19.61 7.47
C THR A 50 7.20 -18.62 7.01
N ALA A 51 6.95 -17.89 5.93
CA ALA A 51 7.88 -16.93 5.36
C ALA A 51 8.03 -15.67 6.22
N GLN A 52 9.23 -15.13 6.25
CA GLN A 52 9.52 -13.78 6.73
C GLN A 52 9.34 -12.81 5.56
N LEU A 53 8.41 -11.88 5.66
CA LEU A 53 8.07 -10.95 4.58
C LEU A 53 8.47 -9.51 4.91
N LEU A 54 8.98 -8.80 3.91
CA LEU A 54 9.20 -7.36 3.94
C LEU A 54 8.24 -6.70 2.95
N ASN A 55 7.46 -5.71 3.40
CA ASN A 55 6.65 -4.86 2.53
C ASN A 55 7.33 -3.50 2.37
N PHE A 56 7.87 -3.24 1.17
CA PHE A 56 8.52 -1.98 0.83
C PHE A 56 7.50 -1.00 0.24
N GLY A 57 7.28 0.12 0.95
CA GLY A 57 6.20 1.05 0.67
C GLY A 57 4.86 0.53 1.21
N CYS A 58 4.83 0.20 2.50
CA CYS A 58 3.66 -0.45 3.12
C CYS A 58 2.44 0.48 3.30
N GLY A 59 2.61 1.78 3.11
CA GLY A 59 1.54 2.77 3.23
C GLY A 59 0.84 2.70 4.59
N ASP A 60 -0.48 2.50 4.55
CA ASP A 60 -1.34 2.37 5.74
C ASP A 60 -1.30 0.98 6.40
N GLY A 61 -0.68 -0.01 5.77
CA GLY A 61 -0.53 -1.37 6.29
C GLY A 61 -1.78 -2.25 6.14
N ILE A 62 -2.81 -1.82 5.40
CA ILE A 62 -4.06 -2.61 5.23
C ILE A 62 -3.78 -3.92 4.50
N THR A 63 -2.95 -3.92 3.46
CA THR A 63 -2.56 -5.14 2.73
C THR A 63 -1.82 -6.12 3.64
N ASP A 64 -0.92 -5.63 4.50
CA ASP A 64 -0.21 -6.44 5.48
C ASP A 64 -1.18 -7.08 6.49
N LEU A 65 -2.12 -6.29 6.99
CA LEU A 65 -3.17 -6.76 7.88
C LEU A 65 -4.00 -7.88 7.24
N ALA A 66 -4.35 -7.72 5.97
CA ALA A 66 -5.12 -8.71 5.23
C ALA A 66 -4.33 -10.01 5.00
N LEU A 67 -3.04 -9.93 4.67
CA LEU A 67 -2.18 -11.11 4.53
C LEU A 67 -2.11 -11.91 5.84
N VAL A 68 -2.08 -11.24 6.98
CA VAL A 68 -2.12 -11.92 8.29
C VAL A 68 -3.50 -12.53 8.56
N LEU A 69 -4.57 -11.75 8.42
CA LEU A 69 -5.91 -12.18 8.84
C LEU A 69 -6.57 -13.18 7.89
N ARG A 70 -6.35 -13.02 6.58
CA ARG A 70 -7.02 -13.82 5.55
C ARG A 70 -6.16 -14.97 5.03
N HIS A 71 -4.84 -14.76 4.98
CA HIS A 71 -3.91 -15.71 4.37
C HIS A 71 -2.95 -16.36 5.38
N GLY A 72 -3.02 -15.95 6.66
CA GLY A 72 -2.28 -16.60 7.75
C GLY A 72 -0.80 -16.26 7.80
N ALA A 73 -0.35 -15.18 7.17
CA ALA A 73 1.02 -14.72 7.30
C ALA A 73 1.37 -14.45 8.78
N THR A 74 2.52 -14.90 9.24
CA THR A 74 2.89 -14.83 10.66
C THR A 74 3.96 -13.79 10.96
N ALA A 75 4.70 -13.34 9.94
CA ALA A 75 5.77 -12.37 10.10
C ALA A 75 5.86 -11.44 8.88
N ILE A 76 5.37 -10.22 9.04
CA ILE A 76 5.46 -9.15 8.03
C ILE A 76 6.09 -7.93 8.66
N HIS A 77 7.09 -7.37 7.98
CA HIS A 77 7.67 -6.11 8.33
C HIS A 77 7.41 -5.07 7.23
N GLY A 78 6.57 -4.07 7.52
CA GLY A 78 6.30 -2.96 6.62
C GLY A 78 7.29 -1.81 6.82
N VAL A 79 7.83 -1.27 5.72
CA VAL A 79 8.65 -0.06 5.74
C VAL A 79 8.06 0.97 4.79
N ASP A 80 8.06 2.24 5.21
CA ASP A 80 7.60 3.36 4.40
C ASP A 80 8.36 4.65 4.78
N ILE A 81 8.43 5.60 3.86
CA ILE A 81 8.97 6.94 4.13
C ILE A 81 7.96 7.83 4.88
N ARG A 82 6.67 7.46 4.83
CA ARG A 82 5.57 8.09 5.55
C ARG A 82 5.14 7.19 6.72
N ARG A 83 4.41 7.75 7.67
CA ARG A 83 3.97 7.04 8.87
C ARG A 83 2.47 6.73 8.85
N GLU A 84 1.89 6.48 7.66
CA GLU A 84 0.44 6.23 7.52
C GLU A 84 0.00 4.95 8.25
N TYR A 85 0.84 3.93 8.32
CA TYR A 85 0.61 2.72 9.10
C TYR A 85 0.30 2.96 10.58
N ALA A 86 0.68 4.12 11.15
CA ALA A 86 0.35 4.46 12.53
C ALA A 86 -1.17 4.60 12.76
N LYS A 87 -1.94 4.80 11.69
CA LYS A 87 -3.40 4.88 11.71
C LYS A 87 -4.06 3.50 11.68
N LEU A 88 -3.33 2.44 11.31
CA LEU A 88 -3.86 1.09 11.13
C LEU A 88 -4.66 0.55 12.33
N PRO A 89 -4.25 0.75 13.61
CA PRO A 89 -5.05 0.30 14.74
C PRO A 89 -6.44 0.95 14.82
N ARG A 90 -6.55 2.22 14.44
CA ARG A 90 -7.84 2.94 14.35
C ARG A 90 -8.67 2.40 13.20
N ILE A 91 -8.07 2.29 12.01
CA ILE A 91 -8.70 1.78 10.79
C ILE A 91 -9.23 0.35 11.02
N ALA A 92 -8.41 -0.54 11.57
CA ALA A 92 -8.81 -1.92 11.88
C ALA A 92 -9.98 -2.00 12.89
N ARG A 93 -10.03 -1.08 13.84
CA ARG A 93 -11.17 -0.99 14.78
C ARG A 93 -12.44 -0.55 14.07
N GLU A 94 -12.38 0.45 13.23
CA GLU A 94 -13.50 1.00 12.47
C GLU A 94 -14.03 -0.02 11.46
N GLN A 95 -13.15 -0.57 10.63
CA GLN A 95 -13.52 -1.40 9.49
C GLN A 95 -13.73 -2.89 9.84
N LEU A 96 -13.06 -3.40 10.86
CA LEU A 96 -13.13 -4.82 11.23
C LEU A 96 -13.61 -5.08 12.67
N GLY A 97 -13.78 -4.03 13.48
CA GLY A 97 -14.13 -4.17 14.90
C GLY A 97 -12.99 -4.72 15.75
N MET A 98 -11.76 -4.69 15.28
CA MET A 98 -10.61 -5.25 15.99
C MET A 98 -10.19 -4.37 17.16
N ALA A 99 -9.90 -4.98 18.30
CA ALA A 99 -9.37 -4.27 19.47
C ALA A 99 -7.87 -3.96 19.34
N ARG A 100 -7.13 -4.77 18.59
CA ARG A 100 -5.67 -4.65 18.39
C ARG A 100 -5.26 -5.30 17.07
N ILE A 101 -4.18 -4.81 16.48
CA ILE A 101 -3.55 -5.45 15.31
C ILE A 101 -2.76 -6.69 15.73
N PRO A 102 -2.54 -7.68 14.82
CA PRO A 102 -1.75 -8.87 15.08
C PRO A 102 -0.29 -8.57 15.48
N ALA A 103 0.26 -9.34 16.41
CA ALA A 103 1.63 -9.15 16.91
C ALA A 103 2.72 -9.50 15.87
N GLY A 104 2.38 -10.30 14.85
CA GLY A 104 3.31 -10.67 13.76
C GLY A 104 3.56 -9.57 12.73
N MET A 105 2.94 -8.41 12.91
CA MET A 105 3.11 -7.23 12.07
C MET A 105 3.97 -6.19 12.78
N THR A 106 4.99 -5.72 12.09
CA THR A 106 5.82 -4.60 12.58
C THR A 106 6.02 -3.58 11.49
N PHE A 107 6.17 -2.31 11.87
CA PHE A 107 6.31 -1.21 10.92
C PHE A 107 7.46 -0.29 11.30
N GLU A 108 8.11 0.29 10.29
CA GLU A 108 9.16 1.29 10.49
C GLU A 108 9.08 2.40 9.44
N THR A 109 9.27 3.63 9.90
CA THR A 109 9.53 4.76 8.99
C THR A 109 11.01 4.76 8.60
N ILE A 110 11.28 4.73 7.30
CA ILE A 110 12.63 4.74 6.75
C ILE A 110 12.98 6.11 6.17
N THR A 111 14.26 6.44 6.16
CA THR A 111 14.76 7.63 5.47
C THR A 111 15.01 7.28 4.00
N PRO A 112 14.52 8.07 3.03
CA PRO A 112 14.81 7.85 1.61
C PRO A 112 16.32 7.71 1.35
N GLY A 113 16.70 6.66 0.61
CA GLY A 113 18.11 6.38 0.30
C GLY A 113 18.94 5.75 1.42
N ALA A 114 18.42 5.61 2.63
CA ALA A 114 19.12 4.90 3.69
C ALA A 114 18.99 3.38 3.51
N PRO A 115 20.10 2.60 3.56
CA PRO A 115 20.04 1.17 3.32
C PRO A 115 19.26 0.44 4.41
N LEU A 116 18.55 -0.61 4.00
CA LEU A 116 17.85 -1.57 4.87
C LEU A 116 18.72 -2.79 5.17
N ALA A 117 19.55 -3.19 4.20
CA ALA A 117 20.43 -4.34 4.31
C ALA A 117 21.38 -4.20 5.52
N GLY A 118 21.58 -5.30 6.23
CA GLY A 118 22.43 -5.33 7.43
C GLY A 118 21.78 -4.79 8.70
N ARG A 119 20.66 -4.08 8.61
CA ARG A 119 19.92 -3.57 9.78
C ARG A 119 18.93 -4.59 10.34
N ARG A 120 18.64 -5.65 9.58
CA ARG A 120 17.61 -6.65 9.87
C ARG A 120 18.05 -8.05 9.44
N PRO A 121 17.44 -9.09 9.99
CA PRO A 121 17.56 -10.44 9.44
C PRO A 121 17.09 -10.48 7.98
N LEU A 122 17.70 -11.35 7.19
CA LEU A 122 17.28 -11.62 5.82
C LEU A 122 15.84 -12.17 5.79
N VAL A 123 15.08 -11.77 4.75
CA VAL A 123 13.71 -12.21 4.54
C VAL A 123 13.60 -13.24 3.41
N ASP A 124 12.51 -14.01 3.39
CA ASP A 124 12.22 -15.00 2.35
C ASP A 124 11.56 -14.34 1.14
N GLY A 125 10.76 -13.31 1.38
CA GLY A 125 10.05 -12.56 0.34
C GLY A 125 9.97 -11.07 0.60
N ILE A 126 10.08 -10.31 -0.48
CA ILE A 126 9.80 -8.87 -0.49
C ILE A 126 8.57 -8.65 -1.36
N MET A 127 7.68 -7.78 -0.93
CA MET A 127 6.57 -7.30 -1.73
C MET A 127 6.58 -5.78 -1.77
N SER A 128 6.06 -5.22 -2.87
CA SER A 128 5.83 -3.79 -3.04
C SER A 128 4.64 -3.57 -3.95
N TRP A 129 3.69 -2.79 -3.50
CA TRP A 129 2.44 -2.50 -4.20
C TRP A 129 2.31 -1.00 -4.43
N SER A 130 2.26 -0.56 -5.70
CA SER A 130 2.07 0.84 -6.11
C SER A 130 2.99 1.82 -5.35
N THR A 131 4.30 1.54 -5.40
CA THR A 131 5.32 2.35 -4.70
C THR A 131 6.43 2.80 -5.65
N PHE A 132 6.88 1.90 -6.53
CA PHE A 132 8.06 2.16 -7.34
C PHE A 132 7.87 3.24 -8.40
N GLU A 133 6.65 3.56 -8.79
CA GLU A 133 6.30 4.70 -9.63
C GLU A 133 6.61 6.05 -8.97
N HIS A 134 6.65 6.10 -7.64
CA HIS A 134 6.99 7.28 -6.85
C HIS A 134 8.48 7.37 -6.46
N VAL A 135 9.26 6.31 -6.70
CA VAL A 135 10.70 6.32 -6.44
C VAL A 135 11.41 7.08 -7.56
N GLN A 136 12.28 8.02 -7.20
CA GLN A 136 13.06 8.77 -8.18
C GLN A 136 13.96 7.84 -9.01
N ARG A 137 14.12 8.15 -10.29
CA ARG A 137 14.76 7.29 -11.28
C ARG A 137 16.20 6.90 -10.93
N ASP A 138 16.97 7.83 -10.38
CA ASP A 138 18.35 7.64 -9.94
C ASP A 138 18.44 6.79 -8.66
N GLN A 139 17.36 6.68 -7.89
CA GLN A 139 17.30 5.87 -6.68
C GLN A 139 16.87 4.42 -6.93
N LEU A 140 16.36 4.08 -8.11
CA LEU A 140 15.86 2.73 -8.40
C LEU A 140 16.96 1.67 -8.28
N ALA A 141 18.10 1.86 -8.95
CA ALA A 141 19.18 0.88 -8.93
C ALA A 141 19.78 0.69 -7.52
N PRO A 142 20.09 1.74 -6.74
CA PRO A 142 20.49 1.59 -5.34
C PRO A 142 19.45 0.85 -4.49
N ILE A 143 18.16 1.19 -4.61
CA ILE A 143 17.08 0.54 -3.85
C ILE A 143 16.95 -0.95 -4.23
N PHE A 144 16.96 -1.29 -5.52
CA PHE A 144 16.93 -2.69 -5.94
C PHE A 144 18.12 -3.49 -5.41
N SER A 145 19.33 -2.91 -5.42
CA SER A 145 20.51 -3.53 -4.86
C SER A 145 20.37 -3.77 -3.35
N ASP A 146 19.86 -2.79 -2.62
CA ASP A 146 19.65 -2.89 -1.18
C ASP A 146 18.57 -3.93 -0.83
N LEU A 147 17.43 -3.90 -1.53
CA LEU A 147 16.37 -4.89 -1.34
C LEU A 147 16.83 -6.31 -1.71
N HIS A 148 17.63 -6.47 -2.77
CA HIS A 148 18.24 -7.76 -3.09
C HIS A 148 19.14 -8.26 -1.93
N ALA A 149 19.91 -7.37 -1.32
CA ALA A 149 20.76 -7.71 -0.16
C ALA A 149 19.95 -8.02 1.13
N CYS A 150 18.65 -7.65 1.17
CA CYS A 150 17.75 -8.06 2.26
C CYS A 150 17.18 -9.47 2.07
N LEU A 151 17.26 -10.05 0.88
CA LEU A 151 16.72 -11.39 0.59
C LEU A 151 17.70 -12.50 0.99
N ARG A 152 17.15 -13.59 1.49
CA ARG A 152 17.89 -14.85 1.58
C ARG A 152 18.22 -15.38 0.18
N PRO A 153 19.29 -16.17 0.02
CA PRO A 153 19.51 -16.91 -1.22
C PRO A 153 18.28 -17.71 -1.62
N GLY A 154 17.78 -17.52 -2.84
CA GLY A 154 16.53 -18.14 -3.32
C GLY A 154 15.25 -17.43 -2.88
N GLY A 155 15.33 -16.28 -2.22
CA GLY A 155 14.18 -15.45 -1.90
C GLY A 155 13.61 -14.75 -3.12
N TYR A 156 12.40 -14.23 -3.01
CA TYR A 156 11.62 -13.65 -4.10
C TYR A 156 11.24 -12.20 -3.83
N PHE A 157 11.23 -11.40 -4.90
CA PHE A 157 10.71 -10.03 -4.87
C PHE A 157 9.50 -9.92 -5.80
N PHE A 158 8.35 -9.66 -5.20
CA PHE A 158 7.12 -9.32 -5.88
C PHE A 158 7.00 -7.80 -5.96
N ILE A 159 6.79 -7.28 -7.16
CA ILE A 159 6.59 -5.85 -7.42
C ILE A 159 5.38 -5.65 -8.32
N GLN A 160 4.51 -4.73 -7.94
CA GLN A 160 3.42 -4.23 -8.77
C GLN A 160 3.58 -2.71 -8.89
N ILE A 161 3.50 -2.23 -10.12
CA ILE A 161 3.57 -0.81 -10.48
C ILE A 161 2.31 -0.51 -11.29
N GLU A 162 1.46 0.37 -10.79
CA GLU A 162 0.19 0.69 -11.46
C GLU A 162 -0.35 2.07 -11.03
N PRO A 163 -0.77 2.86 -12.04
CA PRO A 163 -0.53 2.64 -13.46
C PRO A 163 0.87 3.05 -13.87
N LEU A 164 1.41 2.41 -14.92
CA LEU A 164 2.63 2.89 -15.55
C LEU A 164 2.38 4.28 -16.17
N PHE A 165 3.34 5.21 -16.06
CA PHE A 165 3.17 6.61 -16.50
C PHE A 165 2.69 6.72 -17.96
N TYR A 166 3.23 5.91 -18.86
CA TYR A 166 2.86 5.89 -20.27
C TYR A 166 1.67 4.96 -20.60
N SER A 167 0.78 4.73 -19.62
CA SER A 167 -0.49 4.03 -19.83
C SER A 167 -1.65 5.04 -19.98
N PRO A 168 -2.86 4.59 -20.37
CA PRO A 168 -4.01 5.49 -20.57
C PRO A 168 -4.29 6.44 -19.41
N PHE A 169 -4.10 5.98 -18.18
CA PHE A 169 -4.34 6.74 -16.95
C PHE A 169 -3.09 6.83 -16.06
N GLY A 170 -1.92 6.83 -16.68
CA GLY A 170 -0.63 6.84 -15.99
C GLY A 170 -0.31 8.12 -15.21
N SER A 171 -1.19 9.12 -15.29
CA SER A 171 -1.12 10.33 -14.47
C SER A 171 -1.49 10.12 -13.00
N HIS A 172 -2.17 9.03 -12.64
CA HIS A 172 -2.87 8.84 -11.37
C HIS A 172 -4.00 9.86 -11.09
N LEU A 173 -4.40 10.61 -12.12
CA LEU A 173 -5.40 11.70 -12.03
C LEU A 173 -6.77 11.28 -12.58
N ARG A 174 -6.99 9.98 -12.88
CA ARG A 174 -8.23 9.47 -13.49
C ARG A 174 -9.50 9.96 -12.79
N ARG A 175 -9.43 10.19 -11.50
CA ARG A 175 -10.53 10.70 -10.67
C ARG A 175 -10.98 12.10 -11.09
N TYR A 176 -10.06 12.90 -11.61
CA TYR A 176 -10.30 14.27 -12.06
C TYR A 176 -10.35 14.39 -13.57
N ASP A 177 -9.69 13.48 -14.27
CA ASP A 177 -9.51 13.50 -15.72
C ASP A 177 -9.65 12.08 -16.29
N GLU A 178 -10.82 11.80 -16.84
CA GLU A 178 -11.16 10.48 -17.42
C GLU A 178 -10.71 10.33 -18.88
N VAL A 179 -10.01 11.32 -19.46
CA VAL A 179 -9.52 11.26 -20.84
C VAL A 179 -8.23 10.41 -20.88
N PRO A 180 -8.25 9.24 -21.58
CA PRO A 180 -7.06 8.41 -21.68
C PRO A 180 -5.89 9.16 -22.34
N TRP A 181 -4.67 8.96 -21.81
CA TRP A 181 -3.41 9.59 -22.27
C TRP A 181 -3.40 11.13 -22.23
N HIS A 182 -4.38 11.79 -21.65
CA HIS A 182 -4.48 13.26 -21.66
C HIS A 182 -3.21 13.92 -21.08
N HIS A 183 -2.66 13.36 -20.02
CA HIS A 183 -1.40 13.82 -19.40
C HIS A 183 -0.18 13.78 -20.31
N LEU A 184 -0.23 13.06 -21.44
CA LEU A 184 0.82 13.02 -22.45
C LEU A 184 0.57 14.01 -23.60
N LEU A 185 -0.64 14.54 -23.71
CA LEU A 185 -1.09 15.36 -24.84
C LEU A 185 -1.17 16.85 -24.52
N VAL A 186 -1.29 17.19 -23.23
CA VAL A 186 -1.46 18.58 -22.77
C VAL A 186 -0.32 19.02 -21.84
N SER A 187 -0.19 20.31 -21.65
CA SER A 187 0.78 20.85 -20.70
C SER A 187 0.32 20.60 -19.24
N GLU A 188 1.26 20.59 -18.30
CA GLU A 188 0.95 20.49 -16.85
C GLU A 188 -0.02 21.60 -16.40
N GLY A 189 0.08 22.81 -16.98
CA GLY A 189 -0.82 23.91 -16.66
C GLY A 189 -2.24 23.69 -17.16
N GLU A 190 -2.44 23.03 -18.30
CA GLU A 190 -3.77 22.64 -18.80
C GLU A 190 -4.35 21.51 -17.96
N LEU A 191 -3.54 20.52 -17.61
CA LEU A 191 -3.95 19.42 -16.73
C LEU A 191 -4.36 19.94 -15.35
N TRP A 192 -3.61 20.90 -14.79
CA TRP A 192 -4.00 21.55 -13.53
C TRP A 192 -5.36 22.23 -13.60
N LYS A 193 -5.67 22.93 -14.71
CA LYS A 193 -6.99 23.57 -14.88
C LYS A 193 -8.14 22.57 -14.85
N VAL A 194 -7.93 21.36 -15.42
CA VAL A 194 -8.93 20.28 -15.36
C VAL A 194 -9.17 19.85 -13.92
N ILE A 195 -8.10 19.62 -13.15
CA ILE A 195 -8.19 19.24 -11.74
C ILE A 195 -8.84 20.34 -10.90
N GLU A 196 -8.41 21.59 -11.09
CA GLU A 196 -8.92 22.76 -10.35
C GLU A 196 -10.41 22.96 -10.60
N ALA A 197 -10.85 22.82 -11.85
CA ALA A 197 -12.25 22.97 -12.25
C ALA A 197 -13.17 21.83 -11.82
N HIS A 198 -12.63 20.70 -11.38
CA HIS A 198 -13.43 19.53 -11.00
C HIS A 198 -14.33 19.87 -9.81
N GLN A 199 -15.65 19.65 -9.99
CA GLN A 199 -16.70 19.91 -8.99
C GLN A 199 -17.35 18.60 -8.50
N GLY A 200 -16.80 17.45 -8.87
CA GLY A 200 -17.33 16.15 -8.47
C GLY A 200 -17.31 15.93 -6.96
N PRO A 201 -18.02 14.91 -6.47
CA PRO A 201 -17.95 14.54 -5.06
C PRO A 201 -16.51 14.19 -4.67
N ILE A 202 -16.13 14.60 -3.48
CA ILE A 202 -14.91 14.15 -2.85
C ILE A 202 -15.09 12.65 -2.63
N ASP A 203 -14.18 11.83 -3.15
CA ASP A 203 -14.18 10.40 -2.93
C ASP A 203 -13.91 10.09 -1.46
N ALA A 204 -14.38 8.93 -0.97
CA ALA A 204 -14.17 8.47 0.40
C ALA A 204 -12.70 8.49 0.83
N MET A 205 -11.76 8.27 -0.10
CA MET A 205 -10.33 8.45 0.13
C MET A 205 -9.93 9.83 0.64
N GLU A 206 -10.62 10.88 0.22
CA GLU A 206 -10.34 12.26 0.64
C GLU A 206 -10.73 12.51 2.09
N THR A 207 -11.64 11.70 2.62
CA THR A 207 -12.19 11.88 3.96
C THR A 207 -11.63 10.91 5.00
N ASP A 208 -11.14 9.71 4.60
CA ASP A 208 -10.99 8.64 5.58
C ASP A 208 -9.60 8.46 6.19
N PHE A 209 -8.49 8.45 5.45
CA PHE A 209 -7.23 7.98 6.02
C PHE A 209 -6.10 9.02 6.12
N GLY A 210 -6.42 10.25 6.42
CA GLY A 210 -5.42 11.30 6.66
C GLY A 210 -5.35 12.35 5.57
N PHE A 211 -6.15 12.19 4.53
CA PHE A 211 -6.35 13.21 3.52
C PHE A 211 -7.44 14.22 3.91
N ALA A 212 -8.29 13.87 4.87
CA ALA A 212 -9.31 14.76 5.44
C ALA A 212 -8.74 16.11 5.94
N ASP A 213 -7.51 16.10 6.42
CA ASP A 213 -6.84 17.28 6.94
C ASP A 213 -6.44 18.29 5.84
N PHE A 214 -6.39 17.87 4.58
CA PHE A 214 -6.00 18.74 3.46
C PHE A 214 -7.14 19.64 2.95
N GLY A 215 -8.40 19.24 3.17
CA GLY A 215 -9.53 19.81 2.46
C GLY A 215 -9.48 19.57 0.95
N VAL A 216 -10.56 19.91 0.21
CA VAL A 216 -10.68 19.64 -1.24
C VAL A 216 -9.52 20.21 -2.04
N ASP A 217 -9.25 21.51 -1.86
CA ASP A 217 -8.20 22.20 -2.62
C ASP A 217 -6.80 21.74 -2.24
N GLY A 218 -6.58 21.43 -0.98
CA GLY A 218 -5.32 20.88 -0.50
C GLY A 218 -5.07 19.49 -1.10
N TYR A 219 -6.09 18.66 -1.17
CA TYR A 219 -6.00 17.33 -1.77
C TYR A 219 -5.75 17.39 -3.28
N LYS A 220 -6.43 18.28 -4.04
CA LYS A 220 -6.13 18.52 -5.45
C LYS A 220 -4.65 18.86 -5.68
N LYS A 221 -4.10 19.76 -4.85
CA LYS A 221 -2.67 20.12 -4.90
C LYS A 221 -1.77 18.93 -4.55
N PHE A 222 -2.15 18.14 -3.56
CA PHE A 222 -1.41 16.95 -3.16
C PHE A 222 -1.31 15.95 -4.33
N VAL A 223 -2.44 15.54 -4.92
CA VAL A 223 -2.43 14.56 -6.02
C VAL A 223 -1.70 15.07 -7.26
N PHE A 224 -1.79 16.37 -7.54
CA PHE A 224 -1.04 16.96 -8.66
C PHE A 224 0.47 16.98 -8.41
N ASN A 225 0.91 17.20 -7.18
CA ASN A 225 2.31 17.09 -6.82
C ASN A 225 2.82 15.63 -6.90
N GLU A 226 2.00 14.65 -6.48
CA GLU A 226 2.31 13.23 -6.68
C GLU A 226 2.47 12.90 -8.17
N TYR A 227 1.55 13.36 -9.05
CA TYR A 227 1.69 13.23 -10.50
C TYR A 227 3.03 13.78 -11.03
N ARG A 228 3.43 14.98 -10.58
CA ARG A 228 4.68 15.59 -11.00
C ARG A 228 5.92 14.84 -10.52
N ALA A 229 5.79 14.12 -9.41
CA ALA A 229 6.87 13.34 -8.80
C ALA A 229 7.00 11.92 -9.40
N LEU A 230 6.06 11.46 -10.24
CA LEU A 230 6.13 10.15 -10.87
C LEU A 230 7.41 9.99 -11.70
N ASN A 231 8.06 8.85 -11.60
CA ASN A 231 9.36 8.61 -12.23
C ASN A 231 9.34 8.43 -13.75
N ARG A 232 8.17 8.36 -14.37
CA ARG A 232 7.95 8.24 -15.82
C ARG A 232 8.72 7.07 -16.44
N LEU A 233 8.74 5.93 -15.76
CA LEU A 233 9.31 4.70 -16.32
C LEU A 233 8.44 4.18 -17.49
N THR A 234 9.12 3.64 -18.48
CA THR A 234 8.55 2.93 -19.64
C THR A 234 8.63 1.44 -19.44
#